data_be8c2ea76e79153581b805734bc83344
#
_entry.id   be8c2ea76e79153581b805734bc83344
#
_cell.length_a   1.000
_cell.length_b   1.000
_cell.length_c   1.000
_cell.angle_alpha   90.00
_cell.angle_beta   90.00
_cell.angle_gamma   90.00
#
_symmetry.space_group_name_H-M   'P 1'
#
loop_
_entity.id
_entity.type
_entity.pdbx_description
1 polymer ?
#
loop_
_entity_poly.entity_id
_entity_poly.type
_entity_poly.pdbx_seq_one_letter_code
_entity_poly.pdbx_strand_id
1 'polypeptide(L)'
;EHANDLWQADTSAGIWLPNPSNPKEYKQTRLISFIDDATRVCPHAEFYFDEQLPSLIDCFRKAMLKRGKPCKLLADNAFIYHSKAMSRACAQLKIEPKFCQAFDPPGKGKVEKSYGYYKSSFYKEAEKAGLRSLDELNKFWFAWLTREYHHAEHSELKMTPIQRWKIDEDNGFVKRVTAEEIRRALMLRETRSVHIRTGTIRLNNRSYQLSPEFAGRKVEVLFEANKPCDSVEIWLDGKMVELAKEIVPGADIDFTRKREKGVENKHSVLASAKEYRQALVAAHQSETPMLLGNGSDEYMAEPEFLTLLKRLLAREFTEEERVYLSAFFFENAPMTERRAEFLLAQVVNAKGGDLHLRSYCSHLKQGLYQQRS
;
A
#
# COMPACT_ATOMS: atom_id res chain seq x y z
N GLU A 1 27.69 -1.30 1.12
CA GLU A 1 26.30 -0.91 1.40
C GLU A 1 25.36 -1.70 0.48
N HIS A 2 24.29 -2.24 1.05
CA HIS A 2 23.38 -3.15 0.40
C HIS A 2 21.96 -2.58 0.33
N ALA A 3 21.12 -3.20 -0.48
CA ALA A 3 19.68 -2.87 -0.53
C ALA A 3 19.07 -2.93 0.88
N ASN A 4 18.24 -1.95 1.19
CA ASN A 4 17.60 -1.77 2.50
C ASN A 4 18.52 -1.41 3.68
N ASP A 5 19.80 -1.12 3.46
CA ASP A 5 20.62 -0.58 4.56
C ASP A 5 20.13 0.81 4.99
N LEU A 6 19.80 1.66 4.03
CA LEU A 6 19.34 3.01 4.26
C LEU A 6 18.29 3.40 3.21
N TRP A 7 17.12 3.82 3.66
CA TRP A 7 16.17 4.55 2.82
C TRP A 7 16.21 6.03 3.16
N GLN A 8 16.15 6.86 2.12
CA GLN A 8 15.91 8.29 2.25
C GLN A 8 14.43 8.56 1.97
N ALA A 9 13.78 9.30 2.86
CA ALA A 9 12.38 9.71 2.73
C ALA A 9 12.27 11.21 2.57
N ASP A 10 11.41 11.65 1.66
CA ASP A 10 11.14 13.05 1.44
C ASP A 10 9.78 13.29 0.76
N THR A 11 9.33 14.54 0.78
CA THR A 11 8.09 14.98 0.13
C THR A 11 8.39 16.12 -0.84
N SER A 12 7.85 16.03 -2.04
CA SER A 12 7.99 17.09 -3.07
C SER A 12 6.63 17.55 -3.58
N ALA A 13 6.57 18.82 -4.01
CA ALA A 13 5.41 19.33 -4.71
C ALA A 13 5.16 18.55 -6.00
N GLY A 14 3.95 18.08 -6.18
CA GLY A 14 3.47 17.37 -7.35
C GLY A 14 2.73 18.28 -8.34
N ILE A 15 2.02 17.68 -9.26
CA ILE A 15 1.22 18.35 -10.27
C ILE A 15 -0.13 18.81 -9.71
N TRP A 16 -0.75 19.75 -10.40
CA TRP A 16 -2.06 20.26 -10.05
C TRP A 16 -3.17 19.39 -10.64
N LEU A 17 -4.12 19.00 -9.81
CA LEU A 17 -5.31 18.22 -10.19
C LEU A 17 -6.58 18.93 -9.73
N PRO A 18 -7.75 18.63 -10.35
CA PRO A 18 -9.03 19.09 -9.83
C PRO A 18 -9.19 18.68 -8.37
N ASN A 19 -9.62 19.61 -7.53
CA ASN A 19 -9.85 19.35 -6.11
C ASN A 19 -11.06 18.41 -5.93
N PRO A 20 -10.93 17.26 -5.23
CA PRO A 20 -12.04 16.34 -5.02
C PRO A 20 -13.25 16.97 -4.33
N SER A 21 -13.01 17.95 -3.45
CA SER A 21 -14.08 18.66 -2.72
C SER A 21 -14.74 19.78 -3.52
N ASN A 22 -14.04 20.34 -4.52
CA ASN A 22 -14.54 21.39 -5.40
C ASN A 22 -13.89 21.28 -6.78
N PRO A 23 -14.48 20.53 -7.74
CA PRO A 23 -13.88 20.30 -9.06
C PRO A 23 -13.61 21.55 -9.91
N LYS A 24 -14.11 22.73 -9.51
CA LYS A 24 -13.83 24.00 -10.17
C LYS A 24 -12.47 24.58 -9.78
N GLU A 25 -11.90 24.10 -8.70
CA GLU A 25 -10.60 24.50 -8.18
C GLU A 25 -9.55 23.42 -8.45
N TYR A 26 -8.31 23.83 -8.54
CA TYR A 26 -7.18 22.91 -8.63
C TYR A 26 -6.45 22.87 -7.30
N LYS A 27 -6.02 21.68 -6.89
CA LYS A 27 -5.19 21.46 -5.72
C LYS A 27 -3.88 20.82 -6.12
N GLN A 28 -2.78 21.35 -5.61
CA GLN A 28 -1.46 20.75 -5.85
C GLN A 28 -1.32 19.46 -5.06
N THR A 29 -0.91 18.41 -5.74
CA THR A 29 -0.58 17.12 -5.09
C THR A 29 0.78 17.18 -4.40
N ARG A 30 1.04 16.23 -3.54
CA ARG A 30 2.32 16.00 -2.86
C ARG A 30 2.81 14.60 -3.20
N LEU A 31 4.05 14.49 -3.67
CA LEU A 31 4.70 13.21 -3.89
C LEU A 31 5.48 12.83 -2.64
N ILE A 32 5.01 11.83 -1.91
CA ILE A 32 5.76 11.22 -0.81
C ILE A 32 6.57 10.09 -1.42
N SER A 33 7.87 10.04 -1.19
CA SER A 33 8.74 9.02 -1.78
C SER A 33 9.79 8.50 -0.82
N PHE A 34 10.17 7.25 -1.06
CA PHE A 34 11.31 6.59 -0.45
C PHE A 34 12.28 6.18 -1.55
N ILE A 35 13.57 6.38 -1.34
CA ILE A 35 14.61 5.92 -2.24
C ILE A 35 15.62 5.08 -1.46
N ASP A 36 15.98 3.93 -2.00
CA ASP A 36 17.05 3.09 -1.45
C ASP A 36 18.42 3.70 -1.79
N ASP A 37 19.21 3.97 -0.78
CA ASP A 37 20.47 4.69 -0.91
C ASP A 37 21.52 3.92 -1.71
N ALA A 38 21.57 2.60 -1.59
CA ALA A 38 22.55 1.76 -2.26
C ALA A 38 22.19 1.49 -3.73
N THR A 39 20.92 1.20 -3.99
CA THR A 39 20.46 0.69 -5.30
C THR A 39 19.78 1.74 -6.16
N ARG A 40 19.41 2.89 -5.60
CA ARG A 40 18.57 3.93 -6.24
C ARG A 40 17.17 3.44 -6.61
N VAL A 41 16.77 2.23 -6.21
CA VAL A 41 15.40 1.79 -6.35
C VAL A 41 14.51 2.70 -5.51
N CYS A 42 13.37 3.09 -6.05
CA CYS A 42 12.31 3.70 -5.30
C CYS A 42 11.41 2.59 -4.74
N PRO A 43 11.48 2.23 -3.44
CA PRO A 43 10.65 1.20 -2.84
C PRO A 43 9.17 1.49 -3.05
N HIS A 44 8.76 2.72 -2.83
CA HIS A 44 7.47 3.27 -3.20
C HIS A 44 7.51 4.79 -3.20
N ALA A 45 6.77 5.39 -4.11
CA ALA A 45 6.41 6.79 -4.11
C ALA A 45 5.00 6.94 -4.65
N GLU A 46 4.20 7.82 -4.06
CA GLU A 46 2.81 8.00 -4.42
C GLU A 46 2.37 9.45 -4.23
N PHE A 47 1.49 9.92 -5.11
CA PHE A 47 0.91 11.25 -5.01
C PHE A 47 -0.30 11.23 -4.07
N TYR A 48 -0.38 12.23 -3.22
CA TYR A 48 -1.48 12.49 -2.29
C TYR A 48 -1.94 13.95 -2.42
N PHE A 49 -3.13 14.28 -1.91
CA PHE A 49 -3.55 15.67 -1.80
C PHE A 49 -3.04 16.38 -0.54
N ASP A 50 -2.31 15.70 0.29
CA ASP A 50 -1.70 16.23 1.51
C ASP A 50 -0.37 15.54 1.82
N GLU A 51 0.35 16.07 2.79
CA GLU A 51 1.58 15.48 3.35
C GLU A 51 1.41 15.18 4.84
N GLN A 52 0.22 14.68 5.22
CA GLN A 52 -0.08 14.37 6.60
C GLN A 52 0.42 12.98 6.99
N LEU A 53 0.43 12.72 8.29
CA LEU A 53 0.88 11.45 8.84
C LEU A 53 0.17 10.22 8.25
N PRO A 54 -1.15 10.20 8.02
CA PRO A 54 -1.81 9.07 7.38
C PRO A 54 -1.28 8.76 5.98
N SER A 55 -1.03 9.79 5.15
CA SER A 55 -0.48 9.63 3.81
C SER A 55 0.95 9.09 3.84
N LEU A 56 1.79 9.55 4.78
CA LEU A 56 3.13 9.02 4.99
C LEU A 56 3.10 7.56 5.43
N ILE A 57 2.25 7.20 6.40
CA ILE A 57 2.09 5.83 6.89
C ILE A 57 1.66 4.90 5.75
N ASP A 58 0.72 5.30 4.92
CA ASP A 58 0.27 4.50 3.78
C ASP A 58 1.39 4.28 2.77
N CYS A 59 2.10 5.34 2.40
CA CYS A 59 3.25 5.25 1.49
C CYS A 59 4.35 4.33 2.06
N PHE A 60 4.69 4.49 3.34
CA PHE A 60 5.71 3.68 4.01
C PHE A 60 5.29 2.21 4.12
N ARG A 61 4.03 1.93 4.46
CA ARG A 61 3.45 0.58 4.46
C ARG A 61 3.61 -0.10 3.10
N LYS A 62 3.20 0.59 2.03
CA LYS A 62 3.31 0.08 0.66
C LYS A 62 4.76 -0.16 0.24
N ALA A 63 5.68 0.71 0.65
CA ALA A 63 7.11 0.55 0.39
C ALA A 63 7.66 -0.75 1.03
N MET A 64 7.35 -0.96 2.32
CA MET A 64 7.82 -2.15 3.04
C MET A 64 7.19 -3.44 2.51
N LEU A 65 5.92 -3.44 2.14
CA LEU A 65 5.26 -4.60 1.53
C LEU A 65 5.91 -5.01 0.22
N LYS A 66 6.36 -4.04 -0.58
CA LYS A 66 6.99 -4.30 -1.88
C LYS A 66 8.44 -4.73 -1.77
N ARG A 67 9.22 -4.05 -0.92
CA ARG A 67 10.68 -4.14 -0.95
C ARG A 67 11.30 -4.61 0.37
N GLY A 68 10.48 -5.01 1.35
CA GLY A 68 10.97 -5.32 2.70
C GLY A 68 11.23 -4.06 3.52
N LYS A 69 11.83 -4.18 4.69
CA LYS A 69 12.07 -3.06 5.59
C LYS A 69 13.51 -2.55 5.49
N PRO A 70 13.73 -1.24 5.61
CA PRO A 70 15.08 -0.69 5.73
C PRO A 70 15.67 -0.96 7.13
N CYS A 71 17.00 -0.98 7.22
CA CYS A 71 17.69 -0.94 8.51
C CYS A 71 17.66 0.48 9.09
N LYS A 72 17.78 1.49 8.24
CA LYS A 72 17.81 2.91 8.62
C LYS A 72 16.86 3.72 7.72
N LEU A 73 16.20 4.70 8.31
CA LEU A 73 15.33 5.64 7.60
C LEU A 73 15.82 7.06 7.84
N LEU A 74 16.39 7.68 6.80
CA LEU A 74 16.79 9.08 6.82
C LEU A 74 15.64 9.94 6.31
N ALA A 75 15.20 10.87 7.14
CA ALA A 75 14.15 11.82 6.81
C ALA A 75 14.57 13.25 7.16
N ASP A 76 13.82 14.24 6.68
CA ASP A 76 14.01 15.61 7.12
C ASP A 76 13.44 15.83 8.53
N ASN A 77 13.64 17.04 9.03
CA ASN A 77 13.10 17.45 10.33
C ASN A 77 11.62 17.84 10.25
N ALA A 78 10.88 17.45 9.20
CA ALA A 78 9.46 17.71 9.14
C ALA A 78 8.72 16.97 10.27
N PHE A 79 7.75 17.65 10.87
CA PHE A 79 7.01 17.18 12.05
C PHE A 79 6.41 15.78 11.88
N ILE A 80 5.99 15.41 10.67
CA ILE A 80 5.37 14.11 10.40
C ILE A 80 6.33 12.93 10.63
N TYR A 81 7.63 13.09 10.32
CA TYR A 81 8.65 12.06 10.53
C TYR A 81 9.05 11.93 12.01
N HIS A 82 8.93 13.02 12.78
CA HIS A 82 9.18 13.05 14.23
C HIS A 82 7.96 12.65 15.06
N SER A 83 6.84 12.31 14.43
CA SER A 83 5.63 11.95 15.14
C SER A 83 5.87 10.75 16.07
N LYS A 84 5.19 10.73 17.22
CA LYS A 84 5.24 9.58 18.15
C LYS A 84 4.82 8.27 17.48
N ALA A 85 3.95 8.33 16.46
CA ALA A 85 3.51 7.16 15.72
C ALA A 85 4.65 6.59 14.86
N MET A 86 5.36 7.44 14.09
CA MET A 86 6.51 7.00 13.29
C MET A 86 7.65 6.48 14.16
N SER A 87 7.96 7.16 15.25
CA SER A 87 9.00 6.71 16.21
C SER A 87 8.70 5.34 16.79
N ARG A 88 7.42 5.08 17.16
CA ARG A 88 6.98 3.75 17.64
C ARG A 88 7.05 2.70 16.55
N ALA A 89 6.58 3.03 15.34
CA ALA A 89 6.62 2.13 14.20
C ALA A 89 8.07 1.70 13.89
N CYS A 90 8.98 2.65 13.82
CA CYS A 90 10.40 2.38 13.61
C CYS A 90 10.97 1.48 14.73
N ALA A 91 10.66 1.78 15.99
CA ALA A 91 11.13 0.97 17.12
C ALA A 91 10.61 -0.48 17.05
N GLN A 92 9.31 -0.68 16.78
CA GLN A 92 8.72 -2.02 16.67
C GLN A 92 9.29 -2.82 15.50
N LEU A 93 9.54 -2.17 14.36
CA LEU A 93 10.13 -2.78 13.18
C LEU A 93 11.66 -2.88 13.26
N LYS A 94 12.28 -2.39 14.33
CA LYS A 94 13.74 -2.32 14.48
C LYS A 94 14.40 -1.56 13.32
N ILE A 95 13.82 -0.42 12.96
CA ILE A 95 14.35 0.54 11.99
C ILE A 95 14.97 1.69 12.77
N GLU A 96 16.21 2.04 12.48
CA GLU A 96 16.88 3.19 13.09
C GLU A 96 16.45 4.49 12.37
N PRO A 97 15.67 5.39 13.00
CA PRO A 97 15.37 6.66 12.38
C PRO A 97 16.59 7.58 12.45
N LYS A 98 16.91 8.22 11.34
CA LYS A 98 17.94 9.25 11.22
C LYS A 98 17.30 10.54 10.71
N PHE A 99 17.73 11.65 11.28
CA PHE A 99 17.24 12.96 10.87
C PHE A 99 18.41 13.81 10.39
N CYS A 100 18.19 14.58 9.34
CA CYS A 100 19.18 15.51 8.85
C CYS A 100 19.46 16.58 9.91
N GLN A 101 20.72 16.84 10.18
CA GLN A 101 21.07 18.00 11.00
C GLN A 101 20.82 19.27 10.18
N ALA A 102 20.38 20.34 10.85
CA ALA A 102 20.25 21.64 10.22
C ALA A 102 21.63 22.03 9.63
N PHE A 103 21.65 22.39 8.36
CA PHE A 103 22.86 22.77 7.62
C PHE A 103 23.85 21.65 7.26
N ASP A 104 23.44 20.37 7.27
CA ASP A 104 24.23 19.25 6.74
C ASP A 104 23.66 18.74 5.40
N PRO A 105 24.06 19.33 4.24
CA PRO A 105 23.50 19.04 2.93
C PRO A 105 23.79 17.65 2.36
N PRO A 106 24.88 16.92 2.73
CA PRO A 106 25.27 15.71 1.97
C PRO A 106 24.29 14.53 2.12
N GLY A 107 23.49 14.50 3.19
CA GLY A 107 22.67 13.31 3.51
C GLY A 107 21.51 13.02 2.55
N LYS A 108 20.90 14.03 1.93
CA LYS A 108 19.68 13.91 1.11
C LYS A 108 19.88 14.07 -0.41
N GLY A 109 21.08 14.32 -0.87
CA GLY A 109 21.37 14.59 -2.28
C GLY A 109 20.81 13.57 -3.27
N LYS A 110 20.57 12.32 -2.83
CA LYS A 110 20.07 11.25 -3.70
C LYS A 110 18.57 11.35 -3.95
N VAL A 111 17.78 11.60 -2.91
CA VAL A 111 16.34 11.79 -3.08
C VAL A 111 16.03 13.10 -3.80
N GLU A 112 16.80 14.16 -3.55
CA GLU A 112 16.67 15.43 -4.26
C GLU A 112 17.00 15.30 -5.75
N LYS A 113 18.08 14.58 -6.11
CA LYS A 113 18.41 14.24 -7.50
C LYS A 113 17.27 13.46 -8.18
N SER A 114 16.65 12.52 -7.47
CA SER A 114 15.53 11.76 -8.02
C SER A 114 14.34 12.66 -8.36
N TYR A 115 14.02 13.63 -7.51
CA TYR A 115 12.97 14.62 -7.82
C TYR A 115 13.31 15.49 -9.03
N GLY A 116 14.57 15.89 -9.20
CA GLY A 116 15.01 16.57 -10.40
C GLY A 116 14.71 15.76 -11.66
N TYR A 117 14.99 14.48 -11.64
CA TYR A 117 14.69 13.55 -12.74
C TYR A 117 13.18 13.37 -12.94
N TYR A 118 12.40 13.18 -11.88
CA TYR A 118 10.94 13.05 -11.96
C TYR A 118 10.30 14.30 -12.58
N LYS A 119 10.73 15.50 -12.16
CA LYS A 119 10.23 16.78 -12.69
C LYS A 119 10.61 17.01 -14.14
N SER A 120 11.83 16.63 -14.54
CA SER A 120 12.30 16.84 -15.91
C SER A 120 11.72 15.85 -16.92
N SER A 121 11.28 14.66 -16.47
CA SER A 121 10.75 13.58 -17.29
C SER A 121 9.25 13.39 -17.05
N PHE A 122 8.86 12.70 -15.97
CA PHE A 122 7.48 12.30 -15.71
C PHE A 122 6.50 13.49 -15.64
N TYR A 123 6.84 14.57 -14.90
CA TYR A 123 5.89 15.66 -14.68
C TYR A 123 5.47 16.33 -15.97
N LYS A 124 6.41 16.54 -16.90
CA LYS A 124 6.12 17.11 -18.22
C LYS A 124 5.11 16.30 -19.02
N GLU A 125 5.23 14.95 -18.96
CA GLU A 125 4.29 14.07 -19.63
C GLU A 125 2.94 14.01 -18.90
N ALA A 126 2.97 14.00 -17.57
CA ALA A 126 1.76 13.97 -16.75
C ALA A 126 0.91 15.24 -16.92
N GLU A 127 1.53 16.42 -17.01
CA GLU A 127 0.85 17.70 -17.28
C GLU A 127 0.16 17.70 -18.65
N LYS A 128 0.82 17.13 -19.67
CA LYS A 128 0.25 17.03 -21.02
C LYS A 128 -0.83 15.95 -21.13
N ALA A 129 -0.83 14.95 -20.26
CA ALA A 129 -1.73 13.81 -20.33
C ALA A 129 -3.19 14.10 -19.96
N GLY A 130 -3.50 15.31 -19.46
CA GLY A 130 -4.86 15.74 -19.11
C GLY A 130 -5.48 14.90 -17.99
N LEU A 131 -4.69 14.58 -16.98
CA LEU A 131 -5.11 13.79 -15.82
C LEU A 131 -6.15 14.55 -15.00
N ARG A 132 -7.21 13.85 -14.56
CA ARG A 132 -8.33 14.47 -13.84
C ARG A 132 -8.48 13.95 -12.41
N SER A 133 -7.82 12.89 -12.05
CA SER A 133 -7.91 12.29 -10.72
C SER A 133 -6.57 11.82 -10.18
N LEU A 134 -6.49 11.69 -8.86
CA LEU A 134 -5.33 11.16 -8.17
C LEU A 134 -5.06 9.70 -8.58
N ASP A 135 -6.12 8.92 -8.80
CA ASP A 135 -6.01 7.54 -9.24
C ASP A 135 -5.38 7.43 -10.64
N GLU A 136 -5.82 8.26 -11.59
CA GLU A 136 -5.19 8.31 -12.93
C GLU A 136 -3.72 8.71 -12.86
N LEU A 137 -3.40 9.72 -12.03
CA LEU A 137 -2.03 10.16 -11.83
C LEU A 137 -1.17 9.04 -11.25
N ASN A 138 -1.63 8.38 -10.19
CA ASN A 138 -0.87 7.32 -9.54
C ASN A 138 -0.71 6.09 -10.43
N LYS A 139 -1.72 5.71 -11.21
CA LYS A 139 -1.59 4.63 -12.21
C LYS A 139 -0.52 4.93 -13.24
N PHE A 140 -0.50 6.14 -13.78
CA PHE A 140 0.51 6.55 -14.74
C PHE A 140 1.91 6.62 -14.09
N TRP A 141 1.99 7.19 -12.87
CA TRP A 141 3.21 7.26 -12.09
C TRP A 141 3.83 5.89 -11.83
N PHE A 142 3.04 4.92 -11.36
CA PHE A 142 3.54 3.58 -11.08
C PHE A 142 4.02 2.86 -12.34
N ALA A 143 3.32 3.02 -13.44
CA ALA A 143 3.75 2.46 -14.72
C ALA A 143 5.08 3.08 -15.16
N TRP A 144 5.20 4.40 -15.12
CA TRP A 144 6.43 5.10 -15.46
C TRP A 144 7.60 4.75 -14.51
N LEU A 145 7.37 4.76 -13.21
CA LEU A 145 8.38 4.42 -12.21
C LEU A 145 8.94 3.01 -12.43
N THR A 146 8.04 2.07 -12.72
CA THR A 146 8.41 0.66 -12.89
C THR A 146 9.07 0.39 -14.24
N ARG A 147 8.58 1.01 -15.32
CA ARG A 147 9.01 0.70 -16.69
C ARG A 147 10.16 1.57 -17.18
N GLU A 148 10.15 2.84 -16.78
CA GLU A 148 11.16 3.81 -17.21
C GLU A 148 12.23 3.96 -16.14
N TYR A 149 11.91 4.49 -14.97
CA TYR A 149 12.89 4.85 -13.96
C TYR A 149 13.72 3.66 -13.48
N HIS A 150 13.09 2.56 -13.10
CA HIS A 150 13.80 1.40 -12.56
C HIS A 150 14.63 0.65 -13.61
N HIS A 151 14.36 0.86 -14.90
CA HIS A 151 15.09 0.23 -16.02
C HIS A 151 16.02 1.18 -16.77
N ALA A 152 16.02 2.47 -16.45
CA ALA A 152 16.99 3.41 -16.98
C ALA A 152 18.37 3.17 -16.33
N GLU A 153 19.43 3.19 -17.12
CA GLU A 153 20.80 3.07 -16.60
C GLU A 153 21.12 4.28 -15.70
N HIS A 154 21.54 4.01 -14.47
CA HIS A 154 21.93 5.07 -13.54
C HIS A 154 23.43 5.39 -13.68
N SER A 155 23.75 6.66 -13.92
CA SER A 155 25.10 7.13 -14.23
C SER A 155 26.18 6.74 -13.20
N GLU A 156 25.82 6.71 -11.91
CA GLU A 156 26.73 6.33 -10.82
C GLU A 156 26.84 4.81 -10.67
N LEU A 157 25.74 4.08 -10.87
CA LEU A 157 25.69 2.61 -10.69
C LEU A 157 26.24 1.86 -11.91
N LYS A 158 26.26 2.49 -13.10
CA LYS A 158 26.60 1.85 -14.39
C LYS A 158 25.72 0.62 -14.70
N MET A 159 24.54 0.57 -14.12
CA MET A 159 23.51 -0.43 -14.32
C MET A 159 22.16 0.15 -13.93
N THR A 160 21.08 -0.58 -14.19
CA THR A 160 19.75 -0.13 -13.80
C THR A 160 19.54 -0.30 -12.30
N PRO A 161 18.71 0.56 -11.64
CA PRO A 161 18.36 0.40 -10.24
C PRO A 161 17.84 -0.99 -9.91
N ILE A 162 16.99 -1.55 -10.77
CA ILE A 162 16.40 -2.87 -10.52
C ILE A 162 17.40 -4.01 -10.66
N GLN A 163 18.39 -3.91 -11.54
CA GLN A 163 19.50 -4.88 -11.62
C GLN A 163 20.34 -4.86 -10.35
N ARG A 164 20.68 -3.66 -9.86
CA ARG A 164 21.45 -3.51 -8.61
C ARG A 164 20.67 -4.08 -7.42
N TRP A 165 19.35 -3.83 -7.36
CA TRP A 165 18.48 -4.39 -6.32
C TRP A 165 18.47 -5.93 -6.34
N LYS A 166 18.30 -6.52 -7.51
CA LYS A 166 18.26 -7.98 -7.67
C LYS A 166 19.52 -8.67 -7.17
N ILE A 167 20.69 -8.09 -7.42
CA ILE A 167 21.97 -8.62 -6.92
C ILE A 167 21.92 -8.76 -5.38
N ASP A 168 21.44 -7.76 -4.68
CA ASP A 168 21.36 -7.79 -3.21
C ASP A 168 20.21 -8.69 -2.71
N GLU A 169 19.11 -8.76 -3.43
CA GLU A 169 17.99 -9.65 -3.12
C GLU A 169 18.40 -11.12 -3.25
N ASP A 170 19.07 -11.49 -4.34
CA ASP A 170 19.56 -12.84 -4.61
C ASP A 170 20.64 -13.27 -3.60
N ASN A 171 21.42 -12.32 -3.08
CA ASN A 171 22.40 -12.55 -2.03
C ASN A 171 21.80 -12.54 -0.60
N GLY A 172 20.48 -12.40 -0.46
CA GLY A 172 19.79 -12.49 0.82
C GLY A 172 19.90 -11.25 1.73
N PHE A 173 20.35 -10.11 1.22
CA PHE A 173 20.43 -8.86 2.02
C PHE A 173 19.07 -8.23 2.29
N VAL A 174 18.05 -8.53 1.46
CA VAL A 174 16.70 -7.96 1.59
C VAL A 174 15.91 -8.67 2.70
N LYS A 175 15.64 -7.97 3.79
CA LYS A 175 14.83 -8.49 4.91
C LYS A 175 13.35 -8.21 4.68
N ARG A 176 12.57 -9.28 4.51
CA ARG A 176 11.10 -9.19 4.40
C ARG A 176 10.45 -9.08 5.77
N VAL A 177 9.29 -8.45 5.81
CA VAL A 177 8.45 -8.29 7.00
C VAL A 177 7.04 -8.70 6.61
N THR A 178 6.32 -9.35 7.50
CA THR A 178 4.95 -9.76 7.24
C THR A 178 4.00 -8.55 7.21
N ALA A 179 2.93 -8.66 6.44
CA ALA A 179 1.91 -7.62 6.37
C ALA A 179 1.32 -7.30 7.76
N GLU A 180 1.16 -8.33 8.60
CA GLU A 180 0.62 -8.17 9.96
C GLU A 180 1.60 -7.43 10.89
N GLU A 181 2.91 -7.71 10.81
CA GLU A 181 3.91 -6.96 11.57
C GLU A 181 3.93 -5.48 11.16
N ILE A 182 3.86 -5.22 9.84
CA ILE A 182 3.78 -3.86 9.32
C ILE A 182 2.49 -3.19 9.80
N ARG A 183 1.33 -3.86 9.68
CA ARG A 183 0.03 -3.35 10.12
C ARG A 183 0.08 -2.94 11.59
N ARG A 184 0.50 -3.85 12.48
CA ARG A 184 0.58 -3.59 13.92
C ARG A 184 1.51 -2.44 14.26
N ALA A 185 2.67 -2.38 13.62
CA ALA A 185 3.64 -1.32 13.87
C ALA A 185 3.12 0.07 13.46
N LEU A 186 2.32 0.14 12.39
CA LEU A 186 1.80 1.39 11.83
C LEU A 186 0.42 1.79 12.36
N MET A 187 -0.19 1.03 13.27
CA MET A 187 -1.45 1.44 13.92
C MET A 187 -1.27 2.74 14.69
N LEU A 188 -2.20 3.65 14.47
CA LEU A 188 -2.30 4.88 15.25
C LEU A 188 -2.91 4.58 16.63
N ARG A 189 -2.47 5.34 17.63
CA ARG A 189 -2.95 5.24 19.01
C ARG A 189 -3.39 6.60 19.50
N GLU A 190 -4.64 6.69 19.92
CA GLU A 190 -5.22 7.89 20.51
C GLU A 190 -5.95 7.58 21.80
N THR A 191 -5.83 8.48 22.79
CA THR A 191 -6.61 8.37 24.03
C THR A 191 -7.97 9.04 23.84
N ARG A 192 -9.04 8.36 24.19
CA ARG A 192 -10.42 8.85 24.16
C ARG A 192 -11.12 8.62 25.50
N SER A 193 -11.98 9.55 25.85
CA SER A 193 -12.90 9.36 26.99
C SER A 193 -14.19 8.74 26.48
N VAL A 194 -14.61 7.66 27.13
CA VAL A 194 -15.88 7.01 26.82
C VAL A 194 -17.02 7.83 27.42
N HIS A 195 -18.02 8.17 26.62
CA HIS A 195 -19.13 8.99 27.06
C HIS A 195 -19.96 8.25 28.12
N ILE A 196 -20.19 8.89 29.29
CA ILE A 196 -20.73 8.23 30.49
C ILE A 196 -22.14 7.70 30.30
N ARG A 197 -22.99 8.36 29.48
CA ARG A 197 -24.42 7.97 29.29
C ARG A 197 -24.60 7.02 28.11
N THR A 198 -23.80 7.18 27.04
CA THR A 198 -24.00 6.42 25.80
C THR A 198 -23.00 5.29 25.61
N GLY A 199 -21.94 5.22 26.41
CA GLY A 199 -20.88 4.22 26.24
C GLY A 199 -20.16 4.33 24.88
N THR A 200 -20.10 5.54 24.30
CA THR A 200 -19.52 5.72 22.96
C THR A 200 -18.25 6.56 22.97
N ILE A 201 -17.41 6.35 21.99
CA ILE A 201 -16.28 7.23 21.66
C ILE A 201 -16.46 7.80 20.24
N ARG A 202 -15.86 8.97 19.99
CA ARG A 202 -15.77 9.57 18.66
C ARG A 202 -14.32 9.52 18.17
N LEU A 203 -14.17 9.04 16.92
CA LEU A 203 -12.89 9.00 16.22
C LEU A 203 -13.13 9.30 14.73
N ASN A 204 -12.41 10.26 14.16
CA ASN A 204 -12.50 10.63 12.74
C ASN A 204 -13.93 10.83 12.22
N ASN A 205 -14.75 11.58 12.96
CA ASN A 205 -16.19 11.82 12.70
C ASN A 205 -17.08 10.58 12.72
N ARG A 206 -16.61 9.45 13.20
CA ARG A 206 -17.36 8.21 13.40
C ARG A 206 -17.57 7.95 14.90
N SER A 207 -18.64 7.27 15.24
CA SER A 207 -18.96 6.89 16.62
C SER A 207 -18.85 5.38 16.77
N TYR A 208 -18.25 4.94 17.88
CA TYR A 208 -18.06 3.52 18.17
C TYR A 208 -18.69 3.20 19.51
N GLN A 209 -19.42 2.07 19.58
CA GLN A 209 -20.04 1.58 20.78
C GLN A 209 -19.06 0.73 21.57
N LEU A 210 -18.94 1.00 22.86
CA LEU A 210 -18.18 0.19 23.82
C LEU A 210 -19.13 -0.44 24.85
N SER A 211 -18.63 -1.48 25.49
CA SER A 211 -19.32 -2.12 26.62
C SER A 211 -19.54 -1.13 27.76
N PRO A 212 -20.69 -1.24 28.47
CA PRO A 212 -21.08 -0.27 29.52
C PRO A 212 -20.04 -0.10 30.64
N GLU A 213 -19.24 -1.11 30.90
CA GLU A 213 -18.20 -1.12 31.93
C GLU A 213 -17.08 -0.08 31.69
N PHE A 214 -16.93 0.39 30.45
CA PHE A 214 -15.96 1.43 30.08
C PHE A 214 -16.53 2.85 30.17
N ALA A 215 -17.83 3.01 30.47
CA ALA A 215 -18.47 4.31 30.52
C ALA A 215 -17.74 5.25 31.52
N GLY A 216 -17.41 6.46 31.07
CA GLY A 216 -16.67 7.45 31.84
C GLY A 216 -15.17 7.22 31.98
N ARG A 217 -14.64 6.10 31.51
CA ARG A 217 -13.20 5.81 31.55
C ARG A 217 -12.46 6.44 30.38
N LYS A 218 -11.14 6.62 30.55
CA LYS A 218 -10.23 6.92 29.44
C LYS A 218 -9.65 5.62 28.92
N VAL A 219 -9.75 5.42 27.62
CA VAL A 219 -9.23 4.24 26.91
C VAL A 219 -8.27 4.66 25.81
N GLU A 220 -7.34 3.80 25.45
CA GLU A 220 -6.52 3.95 24.26
C GLU A 220 -7.23 3.25 23.09
N VAL A 221 -7.34 3.95 21.97
CA VAL A 221 -7.94 3.45 20.73
C VAL A 221 -6.84 3.23 19.71
N LEU A 222 -6.70 2.01 19.22
CA LEU A 222 -5.78 1.67 18.15
C LEU A 222 -6.58 1.47 16.85
N PHE A 223 -6.11 2.09 15.78
CA PHE A 223 -6.80 2.05 14.48
C PHE A 223 -5.82 2.25 13.32
N GLU A 224 -6.21 1.81 12.14
CA GLU A 224 -5.44 2.03 10.91
C GLU A 224 -5.68 3.44 10.35
N ALA A 225 -4.61 4.12 9.93
CA ALA A 225 -4.68 5.53 9.54
C ALA A 225 -5.58 5.80 8.31
N ASN A 226 -5.64 4.88 7.35
CA ASN A 226 -6.20 5.10 6.01
C ASN A 226 -7.35 4.16 5.64
N LYS A 227 -7.82 3.34 6.57
CA LYS A 227 -9.02 2.52 6.34
C LYS A 227 -10.23 3.14 7.02
N PRO A 228 -11.42 3.10 6.40
CA PRO A 228 -12.65 3.27 7.15
C PRO A 228 -12.64 2.17 8.21
N CYS A 229 -12.48 2.57 9.47
CA CYS A 229 -12.41 1.62 10.56
C CYS A 229 -13.84 1.24 10.96
N ASP A 230 -14.40 0.17 10.39
CA ASP A 230 -15.69 -0.39 10.82
C ASP A 230 -15.59 -0.91 12.27
N SER A 231 -14.36 -1.17 12.73
CA SER A 231 -14.04 -1.51 14.10
C SER A 231 -12.69 -0.95 14.52
N VAL A 232 -12.53 -0.66 15.82
CA VAL A 232 -11.28 -0.15 16.43
C VAL A 232 -10.93 -0.97 17.66
N GLU A 233 -9.64 -1.19 17.88
CA GLU A 233 -9.19 -1.90 19.07
C GLU A 233 -9.17 -0.96 20.28
N ILE A 234 -9.80 -1.38 21.36
CA ILE A 234 -9.82 -0.66 22.64
C ILE A 234 -8.83 -1.30 23.58
N TRP A 235 -7.95 -0.48 24.11
CA TRP A 235 -6.89 -0.89 25.01
C TRP A 235 -7.01 -0.16 26.35
N LEU A 236 -6.83 -0.90 27.44
CA LEU A 236 -6.79 -0.38 28.81
C LEU A 236 -5.59 -1.02 29.53
N ASP A 237 -4.78 -0.20 30.18
CA ASP A 237 -3.59 -0.65 30.93
C ASP A 237 -2.67 -1.59 30.11
N GLY A 238 -2.48 -1.28 28.82
CA GLY A 238 -1.60 -2.03 27.93
C GLY A 238 -2.16 -3.37 27.40
N LYS A 239 -3.44 -3.66 27.68
CA LYS A 239 -4.11 -4.87 27.18
C LYS A 239 -5.28 -4.50 26.28
N MET A 240 -5.46 -5.25 25.19
CA MET A 240 -6.65 -5.17 24.36
C MET A 240 -7.84 -5.73 25.17
N VAL A 241 -8.87 -4.92 25.35
CA VAL A 241 -10.05 -5.27 26.15
C VAL A 241 -11.28 -5.49 25.28
N GLU A 242 -11.39 -4.81 24.14
CA GLU A 242 -12.58 -4.89 23.28
C GLU A 242 -12.24 -4.50 21.84
N LEU A 243 -13.00 -5.04 20.88
CA LEU A 243 -13.07 -4.57 19.50
C LEU A 243 -14.39 -3.81 19.31
N ALA A 244 -14.33 -2.48 19.40
CA ALA A 244 -15.51 -1.63 19.30
C ALA A 244 -15.93 -1.46 17.84
N LYS A 245 -17.24 -1.65 17.56
CA LYS A 245 -17.83 -1.51 16.22
C LYS A 245 -18.38 -0.10 15.99
N GLU A 246 -18.31 0.36 14.76
CA GLU A 246 -18.90 1.62 14.35
C GLU A 246 -20.43 1.57 14.51
N ILE A 247 -21.00 2.67 15.02
CA ILE A 247 -22.43 2.90 15.03
C ILE A 247 -22.78 3.58 13.72
N VAL A 248 -23.42 2.87 12.81
CA VAL A 248 -23.97 3.45 11.57
C VAL A 248 -25.41 3.91 11.86
N PRO A 249 -25.68 5.22 11.97
CA PRO A 249 -27.03 5.70 12.17
C PRO A 249 -27.86 5.45 10.90
N GLY A 250 -28.90 4.65 10.97
CA GLY A 250 -29.89 4.47 9.91
C GLY A 250 -29.36 3.66 8.71
N ALA A 251 -29.14 2.37 8.92
CA ALA A 251 -28.77 1.43 7.85
C ALA A 251 -29.82 1.32 6.71
N ASP A 252 -30.96 2.01 6.82
CA ASP A 252 -32.07 1.98 5.86
C ASP A 252 -32.26 3.29 5.06
N ILE A 253 -31.29 4.19 5.01
CA ILE A 253 -31.43 5.41 4.21
C ILE A 253 -30.76 5.20 2.86
N ASP A 254 -31.60 4.93 1.89
CA ASP A 254 -31.23 4.89 0.45
C ASP A 254 -30.92 6.33 -0.04
N PHE A 255 -29.62 6.67 -0.08
CA PHE A 255 -29.16 7.92 -0.68
C PHE A 255 -29.00 7.74 -2.18
N THR A 256 -30.07 7.95 -2.94
CA THR A 256 -29.98 8.16 -4.39
C THR A 256 -29.17 9.43 -4.66
N ARG A 257 -27.87 9.29 -4.86
CA ARG A 257 -26.99 10.38 -5.32
C ARG A 257 -27.40 10.77 -6.74
N LYS A 258 -27.94 11.98 -6.91
CA LYS A 258 -28.01 12.62 -8.24
C LYS A 258 -26.59 12.75 -8.80
N ARG A 259 -26.33 12.09 -9.93
CA ARG A 259 -25.11 12.31 -10.71
C ARG A 259 -25.13 13.75 -11.21
N GLU A 260 -24.23 14.59 -10.68
CA GLU A 260 -23.95 15.89 -11.28
C GLU A 260 -23.24 15.66 -12.64
N LYS A 261 -23.75 16.30 -13.67
CA LYS A 261 -23.13 16.31 -15.00
C LYS A 261 -21.76 17.00 -14.90
N GLY A 262 -20.70 16.28 -15.25
CA GLY A 262 -19.34 16.82 -15.27
C GLY A 262 -19.21 18.02 -16.22
N VAL A 263 -18.54 19.06 -15.73
CA VAL A 263 -18.14 20.20 -16.54
C VAL A 263 -16.97 19.77 -17.42
N GLU A 264 -17.17 19.78 -18.73
CA GLU A 264 -16.08 19.56 -19.69
C GLU A 264 -15.07 20.71 -19.62
N ASN A 265 -13.87 20.44 -19.16
CA ASN A 265 -12.75 21.35 -19.27
C ASN A 265 -12.12 21.27 -20.66
N LYS A 266 -12.13 22.41 -21.38
CA LYS A 266 -11.59 22.57 -22.75
C LYS A 266 -10.05 22.65 -22.77
N HIS A 267 -9.33 21.81 -22.06
CA HIS A 267 -7.90 21.64 -22.34
C HIS A 267 -7.71 20.52 -23.34
N SER A 268 -7.26 20.89 -24.56
CA SER A 268 -6.92 19.92 -25.59
C SER A 268 -5.73 19.08 -25.11
N VAL A 269 -6.00 17.84 -24.72
CA VAL A 269 -4.95 16.87 -24.43
C VAL A 269 -4.29 16.47 -25.73
N LEU A 270 -2.96 16.59 -25.83
CA LEU A 270 -2.22 16.09 -26.97
C LEU A 270 -2.44 14.58 -27.10
N ALA A 271 -2.93 14.14 -28.28
CA ALA A 271 -3.26 12.73 -28.53
C ALA A 271 -2.08 11.82 -28.22
N SER A 272 -0.85 12.19 -28.59
CA SER A 272 0.38 11.44 -28.33
C SER A 272 0.67 11.24 -26.83
N ALA A 273 0.41 12.23 -25.98
CA ALA A 273 0.63 12.09 -24.53
C ALA A 273 -0.42 11.14 -23.89
N LYS A 274 -1.65 11.15 -24.42
CA LYS A 274 -2.70 10.24 -23.98
C LYS A 274 -2.41 8.80 -24.39
N GLU A 275 -1.95 8.59 -25.61
CA GLU A 275 -1.58 7.27 -26.14
C GLU A 275 -0.36 6.70 -25.40
N TYR A 276 0.68 7.48 -25.19
CA TYR A 276 1.84 7.09 -24.37
C TYR A 276 1.44 6.64 -22.97
N ARG A 277 0.60 7.43 -22.28
CA ARG A 277 0.07 7.07 -20.96
C ARG A 277 -0.68 5.74 -21.00
N GLN A 278 -1.58 5.55 -21.99
CA GLN A 278 -2.37 4.34 -22.10
C GLN A 278 -1.50 3.11 -22.38
N ALA A 279 -0.53 3.23 -23.28
CA ALA A 279 0.40 2.16 -23.60
C ALA A 279 1.25 1.76 -22.38
N LEU A 280 1.78 2.74 -21.65
CA LEU A 280 2.62 2.50 -20.48
C LEU A 280 1.82 1.85 -19.33
N VAL A 281 0.61 2.33 -19.07
CA VAL A 281 -0.28 1.75 -18.06
C VAL A 281 -0.70 0.33 -18.44
N ALA A 282 -1.05 0.09 -19.71
CA ALA A 282 -1.41 -1.24 -20.19
C ALA A 282 -0.24 -2.23 -20.09
N ALA A 283 0.97 -1.80 -20.49
CA ALA A 283 2.17 -2.62 -20.36
C ALA A 283 2.47 -2.95 -18.89
N HIS A 284 2.34 -1.97 -17.98
CA HIS A 284 2.50 -2.19 -16.54
C HIS A 284 1.48 -3.18 -15.99
N GLN A 285 0.21 -3.06 -16.39
CA GLN A 285 -0.87 -3.97 -15.96
C GLN A 285 -0.72 -5.38 -16.50
N SER A 286 -0.18 -5.55 -17.72
CA SER A 286 0.00 -6.87 -18.35
C SER A 286 1.16 -7.69 -17.78
N GLU A 287 2.23 -7.03 -17.29
CA GLU A 287 3.42 -7.71 -16.77
C GLU A 287 3.49 -7.73 -15.24
N THR A 288 2.77 -6.84 -14.57
CA THR A 288 2.64 -6.87 -13.12
C THR A 288 1.32 -7.58 -12.81
N PRO A 289 1.36 -8.86 -12.38
CA PRO A 289 0.18 -9.42 -11.79
C PRO A 289 -0.11 -8.59 -10.55
N MET A 290 -0.98 -7.67 -10.73
CA MET A 290 -1.74 -6.90 -9.75
C MET A 290 -1.25 -6.99 -8.28
N LEU A 291 -0.10 -6.47 -7.95
CA LEU A 291 0.28 -6.21 -6.56
C LEU A 291 -0.44 -4.97 -5.99
N LEU A 292 -1.21 -4.25 -6.81
CA LEU A 292 -1.84 -2.97 -6.45
C LEU A 292 -3.20 -2.79 -7.15
N GLY A 293 -4.15 -3.67 -6.94
CA GLY A 293 -5.53 -3.40 -7.24
C GLY A 293 -6.29 -3.06 -5.97
N ASN A 294 -7.38 -2.33 -6.11
CA ASN A 294 -8.34 -1.97 -5.08
C ASN A 294 -9.15 -3.15 -4.51
N GLY A 295 -8.61 -4.38 -4.54
CA GLY A 295 -9.13 -5.50 -3.78
C GLY A 295 -8.52 -5.43 -2.38
N SER A 296 -9.31 -5.69 -1.38
CA SER A 296 -8.89 -5.86 -0.01
C SER A 296 -7.67 -6.80 0.04
N ASP A 297 -6.54 -6.35 0.57
CA ASP A 297 -5.42 -7.21 0.99
C ASP A 297 -5.83 -8.04 2.22
N GLU A 298 -7.12 -8.36 2.34
CA GLU A 298 -7.63 -9.23 3.38
C GLU A 298 -7.23 -10.65 3.06
N TYR A 299 -6.70 -11.32 4.06
CA TYR A 299 -6.45 -12.74 3.96
C TYR A 299 -7.79 -13.45 3.81
N MET A 300 -7.88 -14.30 2.78
CA MET A 300 -9.09 -15.07 2.56
C MET A 300 -9.31 -16.09 3.68
N ALA A 301 -10.58 -16.35 3.97
CA ALA A 301 -10.97 -17.46 4.81
C ALA A 301 -11.04 -18.77 4.00
N GLU A 302 -11.04 -19.90 4.70
CA GLU A 302 -11.11 -21.22 4.04
C GLU A 302 -12.31 -21.38 3.10
N PRO A 303 -13.54 -20.93 3.40
CA PRO A 303 -14.66 -21.03 2.47
C PRO A 303 -14.45 -20.20 1.18
N GLU A 304 -13.75 -19.09 1.26
CA GLU A 304 -13.41 -18.24 0.10
C GLU A 304 -12.39 -18.93 -0.79
N PHE A 305 -11.40 -19.62 -0.19
CA PHE A 305 -10.42 -20.43 -0.91
C PHE A 305 -11.08 -21.58 -1.68
N LEU A 306 -12.01 -22.29 -1.07
CA LEU A 306 -12.76 -23.35 -1.74
C LEU A 306 -13.63 -22.80 -2.88
N THR A 307 -14.25 -21.63 -2.70
CA THR A 307 -15.03 -20.94 -3.72
C THR A 307 -14.16 -20.49 -4.89
N LEU A 308 -12.98 -19.95 -4.62
CA LEU A 308 -12.00 -19.56 -5.62
C LEU A 308 -11.57 -20.77 -6.48
N LEU A 309 -11.23 -21.88 -5.86
CA LEU A 309 -10.85 -23.11 -6.56
C LEU A 309 -12.00 -23.67 -7.41
N LYS A 310 -13.23 -23.67 -6.89
CA LYS A 310 -14.42 -24.05 -7.64
C LYS A 310 -14.60 -23.21 -8.91
N ARG A 311 -14.43 -21.89 -8.78
CA ARG A 311 -14.53 -20.93 -9.89
C ARG A 311 -13.45 -21.18 -10.95
N LEU A 312 -12.20 -21.35 -10.52
CA LEU A 312 -11.06 -21.49 -11.44
C LEU A 312 -11.00 -22.86 -12.14
N LEU A 313 -11.39 -23.93 -11.46
CA LEU A 313 -11.36 -25.29 -12.01
C LEU A 313 -12.70 -25.71 -12.63
N ALA A 314 -13.73 -24.87 -12.54
CA ALA A 314 -15.07 -25.07 -13.07
C ALA A 314 -15.68 -26.45 -12.70
N ARG A 315 -15.40 -26.96 -11.48
CA ARG A 315 -15.91 -28.24 -11.01
C ARG A 315 -16.27 -28.24 -9.53
N GLU A 316 -17.16 -29.17 -9.14
CA GLU A 316 -17.48 -29.47 -7.75
C GLU A 316 -16.41 -30.40 -7.15
N PHE A 317 -16.23 -30.31 -5.82
CA PHE A 317 -15.31 -31.16 -5.08
C PHE A 317 -16.08 -32.20 -4.26
N THR A 318 -15.55 -33.43 -4.22
CA THR A 318 -16.03 -34.47 -3.32
C THR A 318 -15.71 -34.11 -1.86
N GLU A 319 -16.33 -34.80 -0.91
CA GLU A 319 -16.10 -34.56 0.52
C GLU A 319 -14.62 -34.80 0.92
N GLU A 320 -14.00 -35.85 0.38
CA GLU A 320 -12.58 -36.16 0.60
C GLU A 320 -11.67 -35.07 0.02
N GLU A 321 -12.00 -34.53 -1.16
CA GLU A 321 -11.26 -33.44 -1.77
C GLU A 321 -11.39 -32.14 -0.96
N ARG A 322 -12.55 -31.86 -0.40
CA ARG A 322 -12.78 -30.69 0.47
C ARG A 322 -11.94 -30.79 1.74
N VAL A 323 -11.94 -31.94 2.41
CA VAL A 323 -11.12 -32.17 3.59
C VAL A 323 -9.64 -31.95 3.28
N TYR A 324 -9.17 -32.46 2.13
CA TYR A 324 -7.78 -32.26 1.68
C TYR A 324 -7.47 -30.78 1.41
N LEU A 325 -8.36 -30.05 0.74
CA LEU A 325 -8.17 -28.65 0.41
C LEU A 325 -8.23 -27.76 1.66
N SER A 326 -9.11 -28.05 2.62
CA SER A 326 -9.18 -27.38 3.91
C SER A 326 -7.89 -27.57 4.70
N ALA A 327 -7.38 -28.79 4.81
CA ALA A 327 -6.11 -29.07 5.45
C ALA A 327 -4.96 -28.31 4.77
N PHE A 328 -4.90 -28.34 3.44
CA PHE A 328 -3.91 -27.57 2.67
C PHE A 328 -3.99 -26.07 2.95
N PHE A 329 -5.21 -25.51 3.02
CA PHE A 329 -5.40 -24.11 3.34
C PHE A 329 -4.82 -23.74 4.71
N PHE A 330 -5.17 -24.49 5.76
CA PHE A 330 -4.69 -24.20 7.12
C PHE A 330 -3.18 -24.37 7.28
N GLU A 331 -2.56 -25.29 6.53
CA GLU A 331 -1.09 -25.45 6.53
C GLU A 331 -0.35 -24.29 5.85
N ASN A 332 -0.99 -23.60 4.89
CA ASN A 332 -0.34 -22.60 4.05
C ASN A 332 -0.91 -21.17 4.24
N ALA A 333 -1.91 -21.00 5.08
CA ALA A 333 -2.44 -19.68 5.46
C ALA A 333 -1.40 -18.89 6.30
N PRO A 334 -1.46 -17.57 6.30
CA PRO A 334 -2.43 -16.75 5.58
C PRO A 334 -2.08 -16.53 4.11
N MET A 335 -3.08 -16.48 3.24
CA MET A 335 -2.93 -16.13 1.83
C MET A 335 -4.07 -15.19 1.39
N THR A 336 -3.81 -14.30 0.43
CA THR A 336 -4.83 -13.42 -0.13
C THR A 336 -5.49 -14.08 -1.33
N GLU A 337 -6.79 -13.81 -1.57
CA GLU A 337 -7.53 -14.33 -2.72
C GLU A 337 -6.78 -14.06 -4.02
N ARG A 338 -6.31 -12.87 -4.16
CA ARG A 338 -5.60 -12.41 -5.33
C ARG A 338 -4.30 -13.17 -5.62
N ARG A 339 -3.52 -13.47 -4.58
CA ARG A 339 -2.27 -14.23 -4.72
C ARG A 339 -2.55 -15.66 -5.10
N ALA A 340 -3.52 -16.27 -4.45
CA ALA A 340 -3.94 -17.63 -4.75
C ALA A 340 -4.52 -17.73 -6.18
N GLU A 341 -5.38 -16.80 -6.56
CA GLU A 341 -5.95 -16.74 -7.92
C GLU A 341 -4.86 -16.62 -8.99
N PHE A 342 -3.91 -15.72 -8.79
CA PHE A 342 -2.80 -15.55 -9.73
C PHE A 342 -1.98 -16.82 -9.92
N LEU A 343 -1.54 -17.44 -8.83
CA LEU A 343 -0.72 -18.65 -8.90
C LEU A 343 -1.48 -19.84 -9.49
N LEU A 344 -2.77 -19.96 -9.20
CA LEU A 344 -3.62 -21.00 -9.75
C LEU A 344 -3.94 -20.77 -11.24
N ALA A 345 -4.23 -19.53 -11.62
CA ALA A 345 -4.50 -19.17 -13.01
C ALA A 345 -3.30 -19.46 -13.92
N GLN A 346 -2.07 -19.26 -13.44
CA GLN A 346 -0.87 -19.62 -14.19
C GLN A 346 -0.85 -21.11 -14.55
N VAL A 347 -1.21 -21.98 -13.61
CA VAL A 347 -1.23 -23.43 -13.86
C VAL A 347 -2.37 -23.81 -14.77
N VAL A 348 -3.55 -23.27 -14.55
CA VAL A 348 -4.73 -23.54 -15.38
C VAL A 348 -4.50 -23.08 -16.82
N ASN A 349 -3.91 -21.91 -17.03
CA ASN A 349 -3.59 -21.41 -18.37
C ASN A 349 -2.49 -22.21 -19.07
N ALA A 350 -1.50 -22.70 -18.31
CA ALA A 350 -0.37 -23.44 -18.88
C ALA A 350 -0.66 -24.93 -19.15
N LYS A 351 -1.50 -25.56 -18.33
CA LYS A 351 -1.68 -27.02 -18.31
C LYS A 351 -3.15 -27.48 -18.35
N GLY A 352 -4.11 -26.54 -18.40
CA GLY A 352 -5.55 -26.83 -18.40
C GLY A 352 -6.13 -27.07 -17.01
N GLY A 353 -7.46 -27.20 -16.94
CA GLY A 353 -8.22 -27.38 -15.69
C GLY A 353 -8.33 -28.81 -15.17
N ASP A 354 -7.82 -29.81 -15.91
CA ASP A 354 -8.04 -31.25 -15.64
C ASP A 354 -6.92 -31.97 -14.85
N LEU A 355 -6.00 -31.20 -14.25
CA LEU A 355 -4.95 -31.79 -13.44
C LEU A 355 -5.49 -32.28 -12.09
N HIS A 356 -4.79 -33.27 -11.50
CA HIS A 356 -5.08 -33.72 -10.15
C HIS A 356 -4.89 -32.57 -9.14
N LEU A 357 -5.77 -32.44 -8.13
CA LEU A 357 -5.76 -31.33 -7.14
C LEU A 357 -4.41 -31.11 -6.47
N ARG A 358 -3.68 -32.19 -6.19
CA ARG A 358 -2.33 -32.11 -5.62
C ARG A 358 -1.35 -31.31 -6.47
N SER A 359 -1.53 -31.31 -7.78
CA SER A 359 -0.67 -30.54 -8.69
C SER A 359 -0.90 -29.03 -8.55
N TYR A 360 -2.15 -28.61 -8.43
CA TYR A 360 -2.50 -27.20 -8.18
C TYR A 360 -2.02 -26.75 -6.80
N CYS A 361 -2.26 -27.56 -5.77
CA CYS A 361 -1.80 -27.29 -4.40
C CYS A 361 -0.26 -27.23 -4.30
N SER A 362 0.45 -28.11 -4.98
CA SER A 362 1.91 -28.10 -5.01
C SER A 362 2.46 -26.83 -5.64
N HIS A 363 1.88 -26.39 -6.76
CA HIS A 363 2.29 -25.17 -7.43
C HIS A 363 1.97 -23.93 -6.60
N LEU A 364 0.78 -23.88 -6.01
CA LEU A 364 0.38 -22.82 -5.09
C LEU A 364 1.35 -22.73 -3.91
N LYS A 365 1.68 -23.88 -3.32
CA LYS A 365 2.66 -23.98 -2.23
C LYS A 365 4.02 -23.43 -2.65
N GLN A 366 4.56 -23.86 -3.79
CA GLN A 366 5.83 -23.35 -4.31
C GLN A 366 5.81 -21.84 -4.51
N GLY A 367 4.77 -21.29 -5.14
CA GLY A 367 4.65 -19.86 -5.36
C GLY A 367 4.45 -19.03 -4.09
N LEU A 368 3.85 -19.61 -3.05
CA LEU A 368 3.73 -18.99 -1.73
C LEU A 368 5.06 -18.98 -0.97
N TYR A 369 5.87 -20.06 -1.09
CA TYR A 369 7.15 -20.19 -0.41
C TYR A 369 8.31 -19.50 -1.12
N GLN A 370 8.30 -19.35 -2.44
CA GLN A 370 9.34 -18.61 -3.17
C GLN A 370 9.44 -17.12 -2.77
N GLN A 371 8.53 -16.63 -1.92
CA GLN A 371 8.61 -15.31 -1.29
C GLN A 371 8.92 -15.37 0.22
N ARG A 372 9.05 -16.57 0.80
CA ARG A 372 9.44 -16.76 2.21
C ARG A 372 10.93 -17.06 2.38
N SER A 373 11.61 -17.40 1.29
CA SER A 373 13.07 -17.62 1.26
C SER A 373 13.84 -16.37 0.81
#